data_96361abe946c1c28e8f31784d6fc72de
#
_entry.id   96361abe946c1c28e8f31784d6fc72de
#
_cell.length_a   1.000
_cell.length_b   1.000
_cell.length_c   1.000
_cell.angle_alpha   90.00
_cell.angle_beta   90.00
_cell.angle_gamma   90.00
#
_symmetry.space_group_name_H-M   'P 1'
#
loop_
_entity.id
_entity.type
_entity.pdbx_description
1 polymer ?
#
loop_
_entity_poly.entity_id
_entity_poly.type
_entity_poly.pdbx_seq_one_letter_code
_entity_poly.pdbx_strand_id
1 'polypeptide(L)'
;PQIFVFDSSFFFQLPKAASTYALNKEIADQYHIRRYGAHGTSHEYISSVVPDVVGKPAEGLKQIVLHIGNGASASAEVSGKPVETSMGLTPLEGLMMGGRTGDIDPAVVFHLIRNAHMNVDELDALFNKRSGMMGMTGYGDLREVHRLVSEGNEDAKLALDVYVHRIVSYIGNYAYQMGGCDVITFTAGVGENDDVVRKMVCDKLAPFGVKL
;
A
#
# COMPACT_ATOMS: atom_id res chain seq x y z
N PRO A 1 30.88 4.04 14.78
CA PRO A 1 29.69 4.90 14.60
C PRO A 1 28.46 4.04 14.43
N GLN A 2 27.34 4.46 15.05
CA GLN A 2 26.03 3.85 14.83
C GLN A 2 25.25 4.80 13.91
N ILE A 3 24.61 4.25 12.87
CA ILE A 3 23.80 5.01 11.92
C ILE A 3 22.37 4.49 12.02
N PHE A 4 21.43 5.39 12.24
CA PHE A 4 20.00 5.09 12.24
C PHE A 4 19.41 5.54 10.92
N VAL A 5 18.70 4.63 10.24
CA VAL A 5 17.93 4.92 9.04
C VAL A 5 16.44 4.77 9.40
N PHE A 6 15.69 5.86 9.26
CA PHE A 6 14.26 5.85 9.59
C PHE A 6 13.46 5.45 8.36
N ASP A 7 12.61 4.44 8.51
CA ASP A 7 11.80 3.88 7.43
C ASP A 7 10.76 4.88 6.85
N SER A 8 10.46 5.94 7.57
CA SER A 8 9.57 7.02 7.12
C SER A 8 10.28 8.25 6.57
N SER A 9 11.63 8.30 6.58
CA SER A 9 12.40 9.53 6.27
C SER A 9 12.12 10.08 4.88
N PHE A 10 11.97 9.23 3.87
CA PHE A 10 11.64 9.62 2.51
C PHE A 10 10.35 10.45 2.43
N PHE A 11 9.35 10.07 3.22
CA PHE A 11 8.03 10.67 3.24
C PHE A 11 7.92 11.95 4.10
N PHE A 12 8.99 12.41 4.75
CA PHE A 12 8.99 13.74 5.38
C PHE A 12 8.83 14.87 4.36
N GLN A 13 9.13 14.60 3.10
CA GLN A 13 8.98 15.54 1.99
C GLN A 13 7.55 15.60 1.41
N LEU A 14 6.62 14.78 1.88
CA LEU A 14 5.23 14.80 1.41
C LEU A 14 4.63 16.20 1.50
N PRO A 15 3.89 16.64 0.47
CA PRO A 15 3.09 17.85 0.54
C PRO A 15 2.17 17.85 1.76
N LYS A 16 1.94 19.00 2.37
CA LYS A 16 1.07 19.10 3.55
C LYS A 16 -0.32 18.53 3.32
N ALA A 17 -0.88 18.72 2.12
CA ALA A 17 -2.19 18.16 1.77
C ALA A 17 -2.21 16.63 1.80
N ALA A 18 -1.13 15.98 1.36
CA ALA A 18 -0.98 14.52 1.36
C ALA A 18 -0.70 13.96 2.77
N SER A 19 -0.01 14.73 3.62
CA SER A 19 0.41 14.27 4.95
C SER A 19 -0.56 14.63 6.08
N THR A 20 -1.63 15.40 5.81
CA THR A 20 -2.56 15.87 6.83
C THR A 20 -3.87 15.09 6.77
N TYR A 21 -4.29 14.53 7.90
CA TYR A 21 -5.63 13.98 8.04
C TYR A 21 -6.66 15.08 8.33
N ALA A 22 -7.87 14.94 7.79
CA ALA A 22 -8.99 15.85 8.06
C ALA A 22 -9.59 15.60 9.46
N LEU A 23 -8.74 15.64 10.48
CA LEU A 23 -9.08 15.48 11.88
C LEU A 23 -9.23 16.85 12.54
N ASN A 24 -9.83 16.91 13.76
CA ASN A 24 -9.77 18.11 14.57
C ASN A 24 -8.30 18.55 14.74
N LYS A 25 -8.01 19.81 14.39
CA LYS A 25 -6.63 20.30 14.31
C LYS A 25 -5.90 20.26 15.65
N GLU A 26 -6.57 20.63 16.74
CA GLU A 26 -5.98 20.68 18.08
C GLU A 26 -5.58 19.27 18.53
N ILE A 27 -6.45 18.28 18.30
CA ILE A 27 -6.17 16.88 18.59
C ILE A 27 -5.03 16.35 17.72
N ALA A 28 -5.04 16.64 16.42
CA ALA A 28 -3.98 16.19 15.53
C ALA A 28 -2.61 16.78 15.91
N ASP A 29 -2.56 18.06 16.26
CA ASP A 29 -1.33 18.75 16.68
C ASP A 29 -0.84 18.21 18.04
N GLN A 30 -1.74 18.07 19.01
CA GLN A 30 -1.41 17.57 20.35
C GLN A 30 -0.79 16.17 20.35
N TYR A 31 -1.29 15.29 19.50
CA TYR A 31 -0.85 13.89 19.42
C TYR A 31 0.03 13.61 18.21
N HIS A 32 0.48 14.62 17.49
CA HIS A 32 1.33 14.51 16.31
C HIS A 32 0.77 13.57 15.24
N ILE A 33 -0.56 13.60 15.05
CA ILE A 33 -1.26 12.72 14.10
C ILE A 33 -1.11 13.27 12.70
N ARG A 34 -0.39 12.54 11.86
CA ARG A 34 -0.22 12.81 10.44
C ARG A 34 0.11 11.51 9.71
N ARG A 35 0.11 11.55 8.38
CA ARG A 35 0.67 10.49 7.56
C ARG A 35 2.20 10.56 7.60
N TYR A 36 2.84 9.49 8.05
CA TYR A 36 4.29 9.34 8.08
C TYR A 36 4.80 8.46 6.93
N GLY A 37 4.03 7.45 6.54
CA GLY A 37 4.44 6.46 5.56
C GLY A 37 5.41 5.43 6.13
N ALA A 38 5.63 4.37 5.37
CA ALA A 38 6.61 3.32 5.69
C ALA A 38 7.15 2.69 4.40
N HIS A 39 8.14 1.81 4.53
CA HIS A 39 8.97 1.28 3.44
C HIS A 39 9.73 2.37 2.67
N GLY A 40 9.96 3.52 3.32
CA GLY A 40 10.54 4.71 2.71
C GLY A 40 11.89 4.46 2.05
N THR A 41 12.78 3.72 2.71
CA THR A 41 14.07 3.34 2.13
C THR A 41 13.93 2.57 0.82
N SER A 42 12.95 1.67 0.73
CA SER A 42 12.67 0.93 -0.51
C SER A 42 12.10 1.83 -1.59
N HIS A 43 11.11 2.66 -1.26
CA HIS A 43 10.51 3.60 -2.22
C HIS A 43 11.54 4.60 -2.74
N GLU A 44 12.38 5.18 -1.88
CA GLU A 44 13.45 6.10 -2.24
C GLU A 44 14.45 5.45 -3.19
N TYR A 45 14.92 4.25 -2.86
CA TYR A 45 15.87 3.52 -3.69
C TYR A 45 15.29 3.24 -5.08
N ILE A 46 14.09 2.65 -5.14
CA ILE A 46 13.43 2.32 -6.42
C ILE A 46 13.21 3.58 -7.25
N SER A 47 12.69 4.66 -6.64
CA SER A 47 12.48 5.94 -7.32
C SER A 47 13.77 6.52 -7.90
N SER A 48 14.91 6.29 -7.24
CA SER A 48 16.22 6.77 -7.68
C SER A 48 16.82 5.99 -8.84
N VAL A 49 16.55 4.68 -8.95
CA VAL A 49 17.16 3.83 -9.99
C VAL A 49 16.31 3.67 -11.24
N VAL A 50 14.98 3.83 -11.13
CA VAL A 50 14.05 3.66 -12.25
C VAL A 50 14.36 4.57 -13.45
N PRO A 51 14.74 5.86 -13.29
CA PRO A 51 15.10 6.70 -14.43
C PRO A 51 16.16 6.07 -15.33
N ASP A 52 17.21 5.50 -14.76
CA ASP A 52 18.28 4.84 -15.50
C ASP A 52 17.78 3.56 -16.19
N VAL A 53 16.94 2.78 -15.50
CA VAL A 53 16.37 1.53 -16.06
C VAL A 53 15.49 1.80 -17.28
N VAL A 54 14.67 2.86 -17.24
CA VAL A 54 13.78 3.20 -18.36
C VAL A 54 14.40 4.15 -19.37
N GLY A 55 15.64 4.61 -19.16
CA GLY A 55 16.37 5.53 -20.04
C GLY A 55 15.71 6.91 -20.16
N LYS A 56 15.08 7.40 -19.09
CA LYS A 56 14.43 8.71 -19.04
C LYS A 56 15.07 9.60 -17.97
N PRO A 57 15.08 10.92 -18.14
CA PRO A 57 15.53 11.81 -17.08
C PRO A 57 14.61 11.70 -15.86
N ALA A 58 15.18 11.86 -14.66
CA ALA A 58 14.40 11.87 -13.42
C ALA A 58 13.48 13.10 -13.33
N GLU A 59 13.89 14.21 -13.94
CA GLU A 59 13.11 15.45 -13.95
C GLU A 59 11.79 15.26 -14.71
N GLY A 60 10.68 15.56 -14.06
CA GLY A 60 9.34 15.42 -14.60
C GLY A 60 8.80 13.98 -14.63
N LEU A 61 9.62 12.97 -14.36
CA LEU A 61 9.19 11.57 -14.38
C LEU A 61 8.17 11.31 -13.27
N LYS A 62 7.02 10.77 -13.64
CA LYS A 62 5.91 10.40 -12.76
C LYS A 62 5.92 8.90 -12.53
N GLN A 63 6.22 8.50 -11.31
CA GLN A 63 6.39 7.10 -10.93
C GLN A 63 5.33 6.69 -9.90
N ILE A 64 4.90 5.43 -9.98
CA ILE A 64 4.19 4.75 -8.91
C ILE A 64 5.03 3.54 -8.53
N VAL A 65 5.42 3.48 -7.26
CA VAL A 65 6.19 2.35 -6.71
C VAL A 65 5.27 1.52 -5.83
N LEU A 66 5.17 0.24 -6.14
CA LEU A 66 4.41 -0.76 -5.42
C LEU A 66 5.38 -1.68 -4.69
N HIS A 67 5.59 -1.42 -3.41
CA HIS A 67 6.35 -2.31 -2.52
C HIS A 67 5.40 -3.39 -1.97
N ILE A 68 5.40 -4.55 -2.61
CA ILE A 68 4.46 -5.63 -2.33
C ILE A 68 5.19 -6.81 -1.71
N GLY A 69 5.12 -6.89 -0.38
CA GLY A 69 5.61 -8.01 0.43
C GLY A 69 4.50 -8.57 1.33
N ASN A 70 4.85 -9.13 2.47
CA ASN A 70 3.86 -9.47 3.50
C ASN A 70 3.18 -8.20 4.07
N GLY A 71 3.97 -7.12 4.29
CA GLY A 71 3.47 -5.76 4.32
C GLY A 71 3.48 -5.19 2.91
N ALA A 72 2.51 -4.33 2.57
CA ALA A 72 2.41 -3.75 1.24
C ALA A 72 2.12 -2.26 1.31
N SER A 73 2.79 -1.48 0.45
CA SER A 73 2.55 -0.05 0.31
C SER A 73 2.71 0.40 -1.13
N ALA A 74 2.04 1.50 -1.45
CA ALA A 74 2.18 2.22 -2.71
C ALA A 74 2.66 3.64 -2.43
N SER A 75 3.46 4.20 -3.32
CA SER A 75 3.81 5.61 -3.32
C SER A 75 3.74 6.20 -4.72
N ALA A 76 3.59 7.51 -4.78
CA ALA A 76 3.65 8.28 -6.00
C ALA A 76 4.78 9.30 -5.90
N GLU A 77 5.60 9.41 -6.94
CA GLU A 77 6.75 10.30 -7.00
C GLU A 77 6.73 11.13 -8.29
N VAL A 78 7.11 12.38 -8.15
CA VAL A 78 7.38 13.26 -9.30
C VAL A 78 8.80 13.80 -9.17
N SER A 79 9.61 13.59 -10.19
CA SER A 79 11.04 13.97 -10.18
C SER A 79 11.80 13.38 -8.99
N GLY A 80 11.51 12.13 -8.62
CA GLY A 80 12.13 11.43 -7.48
C GLY A 80 11.70 11.91 -6.10
N LYS A 81 10.68 12.77 -5.98
CA LYS A 81 10.15 13.27 -4.71
C LYS A 81 8.76 12.68 -4.44
N PRO A 82 8.48 12.19 -3.23
CA PRO A 82 7.20 11.63 -2.91
C PRO A 82 6.12 12.72 -2.88
N VAL A 83 5.00 12.43 -3.53
CA VAL A 83 3.81 13.29 -3.53
C VAL A 83 2.63 12.64 -2.82
N GLU A 84 2.63 11.29 -2.74
CA GLU A 84 1.66 10.48 -2.01
C GLU A 84 2.29 9.18 -1.50
N THR A 85 1.68 8.59 -0.44
CA THR A 85 1.97 7.24 0.02
C THR A 85 0.75 6.62 0.70
N SER A 86 0.63 5.30 0.64
CA SER A 86 -0.55 4.57 1.12
C SER A 86 -0.55 4.31 2.62
N MET A 87 0.61 4.10 3.24
CA MET A 87 0.70 3.92 4.69
C MET A 87 0.61 5.28 5.40
N GLY A 88 -0.04 5.29 6.56
CA GLY A 88 -0.44 6.50 7.25
C GLY A 88 0.36 6.81 8.50
N LEU A 89 -0.37 7.07 9.60
CA LEU A 89 0.19 7.22 10.95
C LEU A 89 0.98 5.96 11.34
N THR A 90 0.48 4.81 10.93
CA THR A 90 1.08 3.49 11.13
C THR A 90 1.10 2.70 9.82
N PRO A 91 1.83 1.56 9.75
CA PRO A 91 1.81 0.69 8.58
C PRO A 91 0.51 -0.11 8.40
N LEU A 92 -0.59 0.24 9.05
CA LEU A 92 -1.89 -0.43 8.93
C LEU A 92 -2.71 0.12 7.75
N GLU A 93 -2.71 1.45 7.56
CA GLU A 93 -3.46 2.12 6.48
C GLU A 93 -2.94 1.71 5.10
N GLY A 94 -3.82 1.72 4.11
CA GLY A 94 -3.47 1.56 2.70
C GLY A 94 -3.92 0.25 2.09
N LEU A 95 -3.00 -0.43 1.41
CA LEU A 95 -3.26 -1.69 0.72
C LEU A 95 -3.65 -2.82 1.68
N MET A 96 -4.46 -3.75 1.22
CA MET A 96 -4.65 -5.02 1.89
C MET A 96 -3.31 -5.78 1.92
N MET A 97 -3.00 -6.46 3.04
CA MET A 97 -1.71 -7.11 3.27
C MET A 97 -1.90 -8.57 3.71
N GLY A 98 -0.80 -9.25 3.99
CA GLY A 98 -0.85 -10.65 4.46
C GLY A 98 -1.70 -10.85 5.71
N GLY A 99 -1.57 -9.97 6.71
CA GLY A 99 -2.34 -10.06 7.98
C GLY A 99 -3.08 -8.79 8.35
N ARG A 100 -2.89 -7.69 7.61
CA ARG A 100 -3.47 -6.36 7.89
C ARG A 100 -4.62 -6.05 6.96
N THR A 101 -5.63 -5.35 7.48
CA THR A 101 -6.80 -4.92 6.70
C THR A 101 -6.44 -4.00 5.54
N GLY A 102 -5.47 -3.10 5.72
CA GLY A 102 -5.41 -1.87 4.95
C GLY A 102 -6.60 -0.96 5.28
N ASP A 103 -7.04 -0.18 4.30
CA ASP A 103 -8.13 0.77 4.49
C ASP A 103 -9.45 0.10 4.84
N ILE A 104 -10.07 0.61 5.90
CA ILE A 104 -11.44 0.29 6.30
C ILE A 104 -12.15 1.58 6.71
N ASP A 105 -13.47 1.56 6.80
CA ASP A 105 -14.24 2.62 7.45
C ASP A 105 -13.87 2.67 8.94
N PRO A 106 -13.40 3.81 9.48
CA PRO A 106 -13.11 3.96 10.91
C PRO A 106 -14.28 3.60 11.83
N ALA A 107 -15.52 3.72 11.35
CA ALA A 107 -16.71 3.35 12.12
C ALA A 107 -16.78 1.84 12.43
N VAL A 108 -16.04 1.00 11.71
CA VAL A 108 -15.91 -0.44 12.03
C VAL A 108 -15.37 -0.63 13.45
N VAL A 109 -14.43 0.21 13.90
CA VAL A 109 -13.89 0.19 15.27
C VAL A 109 -15.03 0.35 16.28
N PHE A 110 -15.84 1.40 16.12
CA PHE A 110 -16.96 1.67 17.05
C PHE A 110 -18.05 0.62 16.97
N HIS A 111 -18.30 0.07 15.79
CA HIS A 111 -19.25 -1.02 15.59
C HIS A 111 -18.84 -2.28 16.37
N LEU A 112 -17.58 -2.69 16.28
CA LEU A 112 -17.06 -3.88 16.96
C LEU A 112 -16.99 -3.70 18.48
N ILE A 113 -16.64 -2.51 18.97
CA ILE A 113 -16.70 -2.21 20.41
C ILE A 113 -18.12 -2.35 20.93
N ARG A 114 -19.11 -1.80 20.23
CA ARG A 114 -20.51 -1.79 20.70
C ARG A 114 -21.21 -3.13 20.58
N ASN A 115 -20.97 -3.87 19.50
CA ASN A 115 -21.75 -5.07 19.16
C ASN A 115 -21.02 -6.39 19.44
N ALA A 116 -19.69 -6.39 19.33
CA ALA A 116 -18.85 -7.56 19.62
C ALA A 116 -18.11 -7.44 20.96
N HIS A 117 -18.26 -6.30 21.67
CA HIS A 117 -17.61 -6.01 22.95
C HIS A 117 -16.09 -6.15 22.94
N MET A 118 -15.48 -5.96 21.77
CA MET A 118 -14.02 -6.03 21.62
C MET A 118 -13.35 -4.84 22.29
N ASN A 119 -12.26 -5.08 23.00
CA ASN A 119 -11.39 -4.04 23.54
C ASN A 119 -10.34 -3.57 22.52
N VAL A 120 -9.55 -2.56 22.90
CA VAL A 120 -8.55 -1.94 21.99
C VAL A 120 -7.49 -2.95 21.55
N ASP A 121 -6.99 -3.79 22.44
CA ASP A 121 -5.93 -4.77 22.13
C ASP A 121 -6.44 -5.86 21.19
N GLU A 122 -7.69 -6.29 21.36
CA GLU A 122 -8.36 -7.26 20.49
C GLU A 122 -8.56 -6.68 19.07
N LEU A 123 -8.93 -5.40 18.97
CA LEU A 123 -9.08 -4.70 17.70
C LEU A 123 -7.73 -4.49 17.01
N ASP A 124 -6.70 -4.09 17.76
CA ASP A 124 -5.34 -3.97 17.21
C ASP A 124 -4.85 -5.30 16.65
N ALA A 125 -5.03 -6.39 17.42
CA ALA A 125 -4.67 -7.73 16.95
C ALA A 125 -5.51 -8.19 15.75
N LEU A 126 -6.81 -7.84 15.71
CA LEU A 126 -7.69 -8.16 14.58
C LEU A 126 -7.19 -7.47 13.30
N PHE A 127 -6.99 -6.16 13.36
CA PHE A 127 -6.67 -5.38 12.15
C PHE A 127 -5.22 -5.58 11.67
N ASN A 128 -4.27 -5.81 12.58
CA ASN A 128 -2.86 -5.94 12.26
C ASN A 128 -2.38 -7.38 11.99
N LYS A 129 -3.07 -8.41 12.49
CA LYS A 129 -2.56 -9.79 12.46
C LYS A 129 -3.55 -10.84 11.98
N ARG A 130 -4.86 -10.57 12.08
CA ARG A 130 -5.92 -11.56 11.82
C ARG A 130 -6.89 -11.11 10.72
N SER A 131 -6.45 -10.19 9.88
CA SER A 131 -7.21 -9.65 8.74
C SER A 131 -6.41 -9.83 7.44
N GLY A 132 -6.75 -9.10 6.41
CA GLY A 132 -6.08 -9.23 5.12
C GLY A 132 -6.24 -10.64 4.54
N MET A 133 -5.21 -11.13 3.86
CA MET A 133 -5.20 -12.50 3.31
C MET A 133 -5.44 -13.54 4.38
N MET A 134 -4.75 -13.43 5.52
CA MET A 134 -4.89 -14.34 6.66
C MET A 134 -6.34 -14.40 7.16
N GLY A 135 -6.98 -13.25 7.30
CA GLY A 135 -8.37 -13.18 7.79
C GLY A 135 -9.39 -13.76 6.83
N MET A 136 -9.13 -13.68 5.52
CA MET A 136 -10.06 -14.15 4.49
C MET A 136 -9.82 -15.61 4.07
N THR A 137 -8.59 -16.10 4.20
CA THR A 137 -8.21 -17.42 3.63
C THR A 137 -7.60 -18.39 4.64
N GLY A 138 -7.26 -17.89 5.84
CA GLY A 138 -6.45 -18.63 6.82
C GLY A 138 -4.95 -18.60 6.54
N TYR A 139 -4.50 -17.98 5.45
CA TYR A 139 -3.10 -17.91 5.04
C TYR A 139 -2.68 -16.48 4.71
N GLY A 140 -1.55 -16.03 5.27
CA GLY A 140 -0.95 -14.72 4.92
C GLY A 140 -0.01 -14.79 3.71
N ASP A 141 0.38 -15.98 3.27
CA ASP A 141 1.30 -16.23 2.16
C ASP A 141 0.53 -16.42 0.85
N LEU A 142 0.82 -15.56 -0.13
CA LEU A 142 0.14 -15.60 -1.43
C LEU A 142 0.36 -16.91 -2.21
N ARG A 143 1.44 -17.63 -1.96
CA ARG A 143 1.66 -18.96 -2.57
C ARG A 143 0.58 -19.95 -2.16
N GLU A 144 0.20 -19.93 -0.88
CA GLU A 144 -0.91 -20.75 -0.38
C GLU A 144 -2.25 -20.27 -0.88
N VAL A 145 -2.44 -18.94 -1.01
CA VAL A 145 -3.67 -18.37 -1.58
C VAL A 145 -3.82 -18.82 -3.05
N HIS A 146 -2.76 -18.74 -3.85
CA HIS A 146 -2.80 -19.22 -5.25
C HIS A 146 -3.09 -20.73 -5.33
N ARG A 147 -2.53 -21.54 -4.43
CA ARG A 147 -2.84 -22.96 -4.35
C ARG A 147 -4.33 -23.17 -4.09
N LEU A 148 -4.90 -22.48 -3.09
CA LEU A 148 -6.34 -22.57 -2.81
C LEU A 148 -7.21 -22.13 -3.99
N VAL A 149 -6.82 -21.06 -4.69
CA VAL A 149 -7.53 -20.62 -5.91
C VAL A 149 -7.51 -21.71 -6.98
N SER A 150 -6.37 -22.37 -7.19
CA SER A 150 -6.23 -23.48 -8.16
C SER A 150 -7.07 -24.71 -7.78
N GLU A 151 -7.38 -24.89 -6.52
CA GLU A 151 -8.27 -25.92 -5.98
C GLU A 151 -9.75 -25.52 -6.01
N GLY A 152 -10.09 -24.34 -6.52
CA GLY A 152 -11.44 -23.84 -6.65
C GLY A 152 -12.03 -23.21 -5.37
N ASN A 153 -11.19 -22.76 -4.45
CA ASN A 153 -11.65 -22.09 -3.24
C ASN A 153 -12.12 -20.66 -3.56
N GLU A 154 -13.41 -20.40 -3.41
CA GLU A 154 -14.05 -19.12 -3.74
C GLU A 154 -13.63 -17.98 -2.77
N ASP A 155 -13.38 -18.26 -1.49
CA ASP A 155 -12.93 -17.25 -0.53
C ASP A 155 -11.51 -16.79 -0.85
N ALA A 156 -10.63 -17.71 -1.26
CA ALA A 156 -9.28 -17.37 -1.68
C ALA A 156 -9.28 -16.55 -2.97
N LYS A 157 -10.17 -16.88 -3.91
CA LYS A 157 -10.36 -16.10 -5.14
C LYS A 157 -10.86 -14.69 -4.82
N LEU A 158 -11.87 -14.57 -3.96
CA LEU A 158 -12.38 -13.27 -3.52
C LEU A 158 -11.29 -12.45 -2.83
N ALA A 159 -10.48 -13.07 -1.96
CA ALA A 159 -9.38 -12.39 -1.28
C ALA A 159 -8.35 -11.82 -2.27
N LEU A 160 -7.99 -12.60 -3.29
CA LEU A 160 -7.09 -12.16 -4.36
C LEU A 160 -7.71 -11.03 -5.20
N ASP A 161 -9.00 -11.11 -5.50
CA ASP A 161 -9.73 -10.07 -6.22
C ASP A 161 -9.77 -8.76 -5.43
N VAL A 162 -10.02 -8.81 -4.11
CA VAL A 162 -9.97 -7.64 -3.22
C VAL A 162 -8.58 -7.04 -3.17
N TYR A 163 -7.55 -7.88 -3.08
CA TYR A 163 -6.15 -7.45 -3.05
C TYR A 163 -5.78 -6.66 -4.31
N VAL A 164 -6.04 -7.23 -5.47
CA VAL A 164 -5.78 -6.59 -6.77
C VAL A 164 -6.63 -5.33 -6.93
N HIS A 165 -7.91 -5.36 -6.53
CA HIS A 165 -8.79 -4.20 -6.58
C HIS A 165 -8.23 -3.02 -5.80
N ARG A 166 -7.69 -3.24 -4.59
CA ARG A 166 -7.07 -2.18 -3.78
C ARG A 166 -5.81 -1.61 -4.44
N ILE A 167 -4.95 -2.46 -4.98
CA ILE A 167 -3.74 -2.01 -5.71
C ILE A 167 -4.14 -1.11 -6.89
N VAL A 168 -5.08 -1.56 -7.72
CA VAL A 168 -5.56 -0.79 -8.88
C VAL A 168 -6.20 0.54 -8.46
N SER A 169 -6.94 0.57 -7.36
CA SER A 169 -7.56 1.79 -6.83
C SER A 169 -6.50 2.83 -6.44
N TYR A 170 -5.42 2.40 -5.77
CA TYR A 170 -4.31 3.29 -5.43
C TYR A 170 -3.55 3.79 -6.66
N ILE A 171 -3.28 2.92 -7.64
CA ILE A 171 -2.66 3.33 -8.90
C ILE A 171 -3.52 4.39 -9.61
N GLY A 172 -4.82 4.16 -9.72
CA GLY A 172 -5.75 5.12 -10.33
C GLY A 172 -5.76 6.46 -9.61
N ASN A 173 -5.89 6.46 -8.28
CA ASN A 173 -5.84 7.66 -7.46
C ASN A 173 -4.53 8.45 -7.70
N TYR A 174 -3.40 7.80 -7.62
CA TYR A 174 -2.09 8.44 -7.74
C TYR A 174 -1.82 8.94 -9.16
N ALA A 175 -2.18 8.18 -10.17
CA ALA A 175 -2.06 8.61 -11.57
C ALA A 175 -2.86 9.89 -11.83
N TYR A 176 -4.09 9.98 -11.30
CA TYR A 176 -4.90 11.20 -11.43
C TYR A 176 -4.30 12.39 -10.67
N GLN A 177 -3.83 12.19 -9.44
CA GLN A 177 -3.22 13.26 -8.65
C GLN A 177 -1.94 13.83 -9.30
N MET A 178 -1.14 12.97 -9.94
CA MET A 178 0.05 13.40 -10.69
C MET A 178 -0.26 13.96 -12.08
N GLY A 179 -1.51 13.85 -12.56
CA GLY A 179 -1.86 14.19 -13.94
C GLY A 179 -1.22 13.26 -14.97
N GLY A 180 -1.16 11.97 -14.67
CA GLY A 180 -0.59 10.90 -15.47
C GLY A 180 0.43 10.05 -14.71
N CYS A 181 0.91 8.98 -15.32
CA CYS A 181 1.93 8.07 -14.79
C CYS A 181 2.80 7.59 -15.94
N ASP A 182 4.12 7.68 -15.80
CA ASP A 182 5.07 7.22 -16.81
C ASP A 182 5.54 5.78 -16.55
N VAL A 183 5.66 5.40 -15.26
CA VAL A 183 6.21 4.12 -14.83
C VAL A 183 5.46 3.61 -13.61
N ILE A 184 5.10 2.32 -13.62
CA ILE A 184 4.63 1.58 -12.45
C ILE A 184 5.66 0.49 -12.16
N THR A 185 6.21 0.50 -10.96
CA THR A 185 7.25 -0.45 -10.54
C THR A 185 6.73 -1.37 -9.45
N PHE A 186 6.91 -2.68 -9.65
CA PHE A 186 6.64 -3.70 -8.64
C PHE A 186 7.95 -4.10 -7.98
N THR A 187 8.02 -4.08 -6.65
CA THR A 187 9.19 -4.46 -5.87
C THR A 187 8.81 -5.23 -4.61
N ALA A 188 9.79 -5.67 -3.86
CA ALA A 188 9.68 -6.58 -2.73
C ALA A 188 9.23 -8.00 -3.14
N GLY A 189 9.13 -8.89 -2.15
CA GLY A 189 9.04 -10.33 -2.38
C GLY A 189 7.90 -10.77 -3.27
N VAL A 190 6.69 -10.25 -3.08
CA VAL A 190 5.53 -10.53 -3.93
C VAL A 190 5.63 -9.74 -5.24
N GLY A 191 5.96 -8.44 -5.16
CA GLY A 191 6.07 -7.60 -6.36
C GLY A 191 7.05 -8.15 -7.40
N GLU A 192 8.15 -8.73 -6.97
CA GLU A 192 9.18 -9.30 -7.84
C GLU A 192 8.85 -10.72 -8.32
N ASN A 193 8.27 -11.56 -7.45
CA ASN A 193 8.18 -13.00 -7.71
C ASN A 193 6.76 -13.47 -8.08
N ASP A 194 5.71 -12.67 -7.88
CA ASP A 194 4.32 -13.05 -8.20
C ASP A 194 3.89 -12.45 -9.54
N ASP A 195 4.12 -13.19 -10.61
CA ASP A 195 3.72 -12.81 -11.97
C ASP A 195 2.19 -12.80 -12.16
N VAL A 196 1.46 -13.62 -11.42
CA VAL A 196 -0.01 -13.65 -11.45
C VAL A 196 -0.59 -12.35 -10.95
N VAL A 197 -0.13 -11.86 -9.80
CA VAL A 197 -0.57 -10.55 -9.25
C VAL A 197 -0.22 -9.42 -10.20
N ARG A 198 1.04 -9.38 -10.70
CA ARG A 198 1.42 -8.34 -11.68
C ARG A 198 0.54 -8.36 -12.91
N LYS A 199 0.30 -9.56 -13.47
CA LYS A 199 -0.59 -9.72 -14.63
C LYS A 199 -2.01 -9.25 -14.33
N MET A 200 -2.61 -9.66 -13.21
CA MET A 200 -3.96 -9.26 -12.83
C MET A 200 -4.11 -7.75 -12.69
N VAL A 201 -3.12 -7.09 -12.10
CA VAL A 201 -3.08 -5.62 -11.98
C VAL A 201 -2.98 -4.97 -13.36
N CYS A 202 -2.02 -5.40 -14.18
CA CYS A 202 -1.79 -4.82 -15.50
C CYS A 202 -2.94 -5.06 -16.47
N ASP A 203 -3.60 -6.22 -16.42
CA ASP A 203 -4.79 -6.50 -17.22
C ASP A 203 -5.94 -5.50 -16.94
N LYS A 204 -6.13 -5.14 -15.66
CA LYS A 204 -7.13 -4.11 -15.27
C LYS A 204 -6.74 -2.70 -15.72
N LEU A 205 -5.48 -2.43 -15.91
CA LEU A 205 -4.95 -1.14 -16.34
C LEU A 205 -4.71 -1.06 -17.86
N ALA A 206 -4.82 -2.17 -18.59
CA ALA A 206 -4.62 -2.22 -20.03
C ALA A 206 -5.49 -1.22 -20.82
N PRO A 207 -6.78 -0.96 -20.46
CA PRO A 207 -7.59 0.07 -21.14
C PRO A 207 -7.01 1.49 -21.03
N PHE A 208 -6.13 1.74 -20.06
CA PHE A 208 -5.43 3.02 -19.86
C PHE A 208 -4.03 3.05 -20.46
N GLY A 209 -3.68 2.05 -21.29
CA GLY A 209 -2.40 2.00 -22.00
C GLY A 209 -1.24 1.37 -21.23
N VAL A 210 -1.49 0.82 -20.04
CA VAL A 210 -0.46 0.09 -19.29
C VAL A 210 -0.15 -1.23 -19.99
N LYS A 211 1.13 -1.52 -20.17
CA LYS A 211 1.64 -2.78 -20.75
C LYS A 211 2.64 -3.39 -19.76
N LEU A 212 2.54 -4.70 -19.58
CA LEU A 212 3.49 -5.52 -18.84
C LEU A 212 4.62 -5.95 -19.76
#